data_d6bce9c35e7bf133fdf0f75881a4e716
#
_entry.id   d6bce9c35e7bf133fdf0f75881a4e716
#
_cell.length_a   1.000
_cell.length_b   1.000
_cell.length_c   1.000
_cell.angle_alpha   90.00
_cell.angle_beta   90.00
_cell.angle_gamma   90.00
#
_symmetry.space_group_name_H-M   'P 1'
#
loop_
_entity.id
_entity.type
_entity.pdbx_description
1 polymer ?
#
loop_
_entity_poly.entity_id
_entity_poly.type
_entity_poly.pdbx_seq_one_letter_code
_entity_poly.pdbx_strand_id
1 'polypeptide(L)'
;YKSFLSKIGYLQSEGDHFEVTTANVDPEVASVAGPQLVVPVDNARYALNAANARWGSLYDAFYGTDVIPEDGGAEKTGTYNPVRGQRVVDAAQAFLDSSVPLDGTTYGDATGFQVENGQLTVSTSSGTVMLSEPTCFAGYTGSADSPSGILLAHNELHIEIQIDASHPVGQTHPAGVKDVVLESAITTIQDC
;
A
#
# COMPACT_ATOMS: atom_id res chain seq x y z
N TYR A 1 20.05 37.24 5.81
CA TYR A 1 18.58 37.42 5.95
C TYR A 1 18.08 36.82 7.26
N LYS A 2 18.46 35.57 7.58
CA LYS A 2 18.08 34.90 8.83
C LYS A 2 18.49 35.72 10.08
N SER A 3 19.72 36.22 10.14
CA SER A 3 20.19 37.05 11.23
C SER A 3 19.39 38.37 11.39
N PHE A 4 18.98 38.96 10.29
CA PHE A 4 18.12 40.13 10.32
C PHE A 4 16.75 39.83 10.91
N LEU A 5 16.12 38.72 10.47
CA LEU A 5 14.83 38.29 11.00
C LEU A 5 14.86 37.97 12.50
N SER A 6 15.96 37.36 12.97
CA SER A 6 16.16 37.13 14.41
C SER A 6 16.32 38.42 15.17
N LYS A 7 17.10 39.37 14.61
CA LYS A 7 17.37 40.67 15.24
C LYS A 7 16.10 41.51 15.42
N ILE A 8 15.17 41.45 14.49
CA ILE A 8 13.89 42.19 14.58
C ILE A 8 12.80 41.41 15.35
N GLY A 9 13.15 40.26 15.93
CA GLY A 9 12.22 39.46 16.72
C GLY A 9 11.17 38.65 15.92
N TYR A 10 11.32 38.63 14.59
CA TYR A 10 10.42 37.83 13.73
C TYR A 10 10.70 36.34 13.86
N LEU A 11 11.98 35.96 13.89
CA LEU A 11 12.38 34.59 14.23
C LEU A 11 12.75 34.55 15.72
N GLN A 12 12.06 33.72 16.46
CA GLN A 12 12.41 33.38 17.83
C GLN A 12 13.42 32.23 17.83
N SER A 13 14.15 32.07 18.93
CA SER A 13 14.94 30.87 19.17
C SER A 13 14.00 29.69 19.35
N GLU A 14 14.42 28.54 18.89
CA GLU A 14 13.73 27.28 19.19
C GLU A 14 13.63 27.11 20.71
N GLY A 15 12.41 26.87 21.20
CA GLY A 15 12.16 26.63 22.61
C GLY A 15 12.65 25.25 23.05
N ASP A 16 12.47 24.96 24.33
CA ASP A 16 12.71 23.62 24.86
C ASP A 16 11.75 22.61 24.20
N HIS A 17 12.19 21.37 24.14
CA HIS A 17 11.35 20.27 23.67
C HIS A 17 10.06 20.21 24.50
N PHE A 18 8.92 20.15 23.81
CA PHE A 18 7.63 19.98 24.46
C PHE A 18 6.84 18.86 23.79
N GLU A 19 5.98 18.22 24.55
CA GLU A 19 5.04 17.25 24.07
C GLU A 19 3.62 17.78 24.23
N VAL A 20 2.81 17.60 23.20
CA VAL A 20 1.37 17.87 23.29
C VAL A 20 0.70 16.60 23.80
N THR A 21 0.21 16.65 25.04
CA THR A 21 -0.57 15.55 25.62
C THR A 21 -2.04 15.77 25.34
N THR A 22 -2.65 14.82 24.64
CA THR A 22 -4.08 14.82 24.35
C THR A 22 -4.73 13.61 25.02
N ALA A 23 -6.00 13.76 25.43
CA ALA A 23 -6.81 12.68 25.96
C ALA A 23 -8.07 12.51 25.10
N ASN A 24 -8.59 11.29 25.04
CA ASN A 24 -9.82 10.97 24.28
C ASN A 24 -9.72 11.24 22.78
N VAL A 25 -8.55 11.05 22.19
CA VAL A 25 -8.34 11.10 20.73
C VAL A 25 -8.63 9.72 20.16
N ASP A 26 -9.36 9.68 19.05
CA ASP A 26 -9.63 8.43 18.37
C ASP A 26 -8.30 7.73 17.95
N PRO A 27 -8.21 6.40 18.09
CA PRO A 27 -7.00 5.67 17.73
C PRO A 27 -6.54 5.93 16.29
N GLU A 28 -7.48 6.13 15.36
CA GLU A 28 -7.21 6.47 13.95
C GLU A 28 -6.46 7.79 13.79
N VAL A 29 -6.63 8.73 14.73
CA VAL A 29 -5.94 10.03 14.72
C VAL A 29 -4.65 9.98 15.53
N ALA A 30 -4.65 9.23 16.65
CA ALA A 30 -3.57 9.26 17.64
C ALA A 30 -2.43 8.28 17.35
N SER A 31 -2.72 7.10 16.77
CA SER A 31 -1.77 5.99 16.72
C SER A 31 -1.65 5.29 15.37
N VAL A 32 -2.67 5.33 14.52
CA VAL A 32 -2.61 4.64 13.22
C VAL A 32 -1.71 5.42 12.26
N ALA A 33 -0.70 4.74 11.69
CA ALA A 33 0.22 5.32 10.72
C ALA A 33 -0.49 5.57 9.38
N GLY A 34 -0.22 6.71 8.76
CA GLY A 34 -0.71 7.05 7.41
C GLY A 34 -1.28 8.47 7.31
N PRO A 35 -1.42 9.00 6.09
CA PRO A 35 -2.05 10.29 5.87
C PRO A 35 -3.52 10.26 6.26
N GLN A 36 -4.00 11.33 6.85
CA GLN A 36 -5.38 11.48 7.28
C GLN A 36 -6.09 12.53 6.43
N LEU A 37 -7.34 12.25 6.07
CA LEU A 37 -8.19 13.15 5.32
C LEU A 37 -9.47 13.40 6.10
N VAL A 38 -9.72 14.65 6.46
CA VAL A 38 -10.97 15.09 7.10
C VAL A 38 -11.90 15.65 6.04
N VAL A 39 -13.13 15.19 6.01
CA VAL A 39 -14.16 15.65 5.08
C VAL A 39 -15.48 15.93 5.78
N PRO A 40 -16.28 16.92 5.31
CA PRO A 40 -17.58 17.22 5.88
C PRO A 40 -18.56 16.06 5.64
N VAL A 41 -19.25 15.66 6.71
CA VAL A 41 -20.21 14.54 6.67
C VAL A 41 -21.56 14.95 6.06
N ASP A 42 -21.88 16.23 6.07
CA ASP A 42 -23.11 16.78 5.51
C ASP A 42 -23.17 16.70 3.97
N ASN A 43 -22.03 16.48 3.32
CA ASN A 43 -21.92 16.34 1.88
C ASN A 43 -21.58 14.89 1.49
N ALA A 44 -22.62 14.12 1.17
CA ALA A 44 -22.50 12.71 0.79
C ALA A 44 -21.51 12.47 -0.38
N ARG A 45 -21.39 13.40 -1.32
CA ARG A 45 -20.44 13.28 -2.44
C ARG A 45 -18.98 13.35 -1.95
N TYR A 46 -18.68 14.26 -1.02
CA TYR A 46 -17.34 14.35 -0.45
C TYR A 46 -17.02 13.12 0.40
N ALA A 47 -17.95 12.68 1.23
CA ALA A 47 -17.77 11.49 2.05
C ALA A 47 -17.51 10.23 1.20
N LEU A 48 -18.28 10.02 0.13
CA LEU A 48 -18.10 8.90 -0.80
C LEU A 48 -16.76 8.98 -1.55
N ASN A 49 -16.39 10.17 -2.04
CA ASN A 49 -15.12 10.36 -2.73
C ASN A 49 -13.92 10.10 -1.80
N ALA A 50 -14.01 10.55 -0.56
CA ALA A 50 -12.97 10.32 0.44
C ALA A 50 -12.85 8.83 0.81
N ALA A 51 -13.97 8.13 0.99
CA ALA A 51 -13.98 6.69 1.23
C ALA A 51 -13.34 5.90 0.08
N ASN A 52 -13.63 6.30 -1.18
CA ASN A 52 -13.02 5.69 -2.36
C ASN A 52 -11.52 6.02 -2.49
N ALA A 53 -11.08 7.20 -2.06
CA ALA A 53 -9.68 7.62 -2.11
C ALA A 53 -8.81 6.95 -1.02
N ARG A 54 -9.41 6.25 -0.05
CA ARG A 54 -8.69 5.51 0.99
C ARG A 54 -7.81 4.40 0.41
N TRP A 55 -8.25 3.81 -0.69
CA TRP A 55 -7.55 2.71 -1.35
C TRP A 55 -6.97 3.17 -2.69
N GLY A 56 -5.72 2.85 -2.95
CA GLY A 56 -5.03 3.22 -4.18
C GLY A 56 -4.22 2.07 -4.76
N SER A 57 -4.23 1.94 -6.11
CA SER A 57 -3.40 1.01 -6.83
C SER A 57 -1.93 1.40 -6.72
N LEU A 58 -1.10 0.48 -6.23
CA LEU A 58 0.35 0.64 -6.20
C LEU A 58 0.93 0.54 -7.62
N TYR A 59 0.35 -0.33 -8.46
CA TYR A 59 0.79 -0.48 -9.84
C TYR A 59 0.56 0.81 -10.64
N ASP A 60 -0.61 1.42 -10.52
CA ASP A 60 -0.90 2.70 -11.18
C ASP A 60 -0.01 3.82 -10.66
N ALA A 61 0.22 3.88 -9.33
CA ALA A 61 1.09 4.86 -8.73
C ALA A 61 2.53 4.74 -9.23
N PHE A 62 3.09 3.53 -9.30
CA PHE A 62 4.44 3.30 -9.82
C PHE A 62 4.53 3.54 -11.32
N TYR A 63 3.51 3.11 -12.08
CA TYR A 63 3.52 3.30 -13.53
C TYR A 63 3.44 4.78 -13.92
N GLY A 64 2.64 5.57 -13.20
CA GLY A 64 2.36 6.98 -13.51
C GLY A 64 3.41 7.97 -13.04
N THR A 65 4.25 7.60 -12.08
CA THR A 65 5.19 8.52 -11.41
C THR A 65 6.64 8.29 -11.86
N ASP A 66 7.56 9.03 -11.26
CA ASP A 66 9.02 8.94 -11.50
C ASP A 66 9.71 7.92 -10.59
N VAL A 67 8.96 7.16 -9.78
CA VAL A 67 9.48 6.00 -9.01
C VAL A 67 10.11 4.99 -9.94
N ILE A 68 9.50 4.73 -11.11
CA ILE A 68 10.11 3.94 -12.18
C ILE A 68 10.77 4.90 -13.18
N PRO A 69 12.11 4.90 -13.29
CA PRO A 69 12.83 5.76 -14.24
C PRO A 69 12.41 5.53 -15.69
N GLU A 70 12.46 6.61 -16.49
CA GLU A 70 12.19 6.57 -17.94
C GLU A 70 13.47 6.30 -18.71
N ASP A 71 14.09 5.15 -18.50
CA ASP A 71 15.31 4.70 -19.16
C ASP A 71 15.20 3.24 -19.60
N GLY A 72 16.17 2.78 -20.40
CA GLY A 72 16.29 1.38 -20.81
C GLY A 72 15.04 0.80 -21.45
N GLY A 73 14.24 1.59 -22.14
CA GLY A 73 13.01 1.18 -22.80
C GLY A 73 11.77 1.25 -21.91
N ALA A 74 11.85 1.84 -20.72
CA ALA A 74 10.72 1.96 -19.78
C ALA A 74 10.06 3.35 -19.80
N GLU A 75 10.20 4.09 -20.89
CA GLU A 75 9.61 5.42 -21.05
C GLU A 75 8.08 5.36 -21.05
N LYS A 76 7.46 6.39 -20.48
CA LYS A 76 6.00 6.58 -20.55
C LYS A 76 5.65 7.04 -21.97
N THR A 77 4.73 6.31 -22.60
CA THR A 77 4.23 6.60 -23.94
C THR A 77 2.72 6.78 -23.93
N GLY A 78 2.11 7.12 -25.05
CA GLY A 78 0.65 7.19 -25.19
C GLY A 78 -0.07 5.84 -25.12
N THR A 79 0.69 4.73 -25.06
CA THR A 79 0.20 3.36 -24.95
C THR A 79 0.94 2.63 -23.83
N TYR A 80 0.37 1.51 -23.37
CA TYR A 80 1.02 0.68 -22.36
C TYR A 80 2.40 0.20 -22.82
N ASN A 81 3.39 0.38 -21.93
CA ASN A 81 4.76 -0.07 -22.17
C ASN A 81 5.04 -1.33 -21.31
N PRO A 82 5.21 -2.52 -21.91
CA PRO A 82 5.41 -3.76 -21.17
C PRO A 82 6.74 -3.81 -20.38
N VAL A 83 7.79 -3.13 -20.85
CA VAL A 83 9.06 -3.04 -20.11
C VAL A 83 8.86 -2.25 -18.83
N ARG A 84 8.14 -1.13 -18.90
CA ARG A 84 7.78 -0.35 -17.72
C ARG A 84 6.85 -1.14 -16.79
N GLY A 85 5.86 -1.83 -17.37
CA GLY A 85 4.94 -2.68 -16.62
C GLY A 85 5.66 -3.76 -15.82
N GLN A 86 6.67 -4.41 -16.38
CA GLN A 86 7.47 -5.41 -15.66
C GLN A 86 8.24 -4.76 -14.48
N ARG A 87 8.86 -3.60 -14.69
CA ARG A 87 9.55 -2.87 -13.60
C ARG A 87 8.59 -2.47 -12.47
N VAL A 88 7.34 -2.15 -12.80
CA VAL A 88 6.28 -1.87 -11.82
C VAL A 88 5.98 -3.11 -10.97
N VAL A 89 5.81 -4.26 -11.62
CA VAL A 89 5.60 -5.55 -10.93
C VAL A 89 6.77 -5.86 -10.01
N ASP A 90 8.00 -5.76 -10.51
CA ASP A 90 9.22 -6.03 -9.72
C ASP A 90 9.33 -5.10 -8.50
N ALA A 91 9.02 -3.81 -8.68
CA ALA A 91 9.05 -2.83 -7.60
C ALA A 91 7.95 -3.09 -6.56
N ALA A 92 6.76 -3.51 -6.98
CA ALA A 92 5.67 -3.85 -6.06
C ALA A 92 5.97 -5.15 -5.30
N GLN A 93 6.60 -6.14 -5.92
CA GLN A 93 7.08 -7.34 -5.24
C GLN A 93 8.14 -6.98 -4.19
N ALA A 94 9.12 -6.13 -4.53
CA ALA A 94 10.13 -5.65 -3.57
C ALA A 94 9.50 -4.86 -2.40
N PHE A 95 8.43 -4.10 -2.66
CA PHE A 95 7.65 -3.46 -1.61
C PHE A 95 7.01 -4.49 -0.66
N LEU A 96 6.39 -5.54 -1.19
CA LEU A 96 5.80 -6.61 -0.38
C LEU A 96 6.88 -7.35 0.42
N ASP A 97 8.03 -7.66 -0.19
CA ASP A 97 9.16 -8.30 0.49
C ASP A 97 9.70 -7.47 1.67
N SER A 98 9.64 -6.15 1.57
CA SER A 98 10.08 -5.25 2.65
C SER A 98 9.03 -5.04 3.73
N SER A 99 7.74 -5.09 3.38
CA SER A 99 6.63 -4.74 4.27
C SER A 99 6.05 -5.97 4.98
N VAL A 100 5.85 -7.06 4.26
CA VAL A 100 5.25 -8.31 4.74
C VAL A 100 5.99 -9.51 4.14
N PRO A 101 7.24 -9.76 4.54
CA PRO A 101 8.11 -10.75 3.92
C PRO A 101 7.58 -12.19 4.00
N LEU A 102 7.93 -12.99 3.00
CA LEU A 102 7.77 -14.45 3.01
C LEU A 102 8.94 -15.12 3.74
N ASP A 103 8.71 -16.31 4.28
CA ASP A 103 9.76 -17.07 4.96
C ASP A 103 10.70 -17.71 3.93
N GLY A 104 11.94 -17.20 3.87
CA GLY A 104 13.04 -17.76 3.09
C GLY A 104 12.95 -17.56 1.56
N THR A 105 12.03 -16.74 1.06
CA THR A 105 11.86 -16.47 -0.38
C THR A 105 11.28 -15.06 -0.62
N THR A 106 11.00 -14.72 -1.88
CA THR A 106 10.45 -13.43 -2.30
C THR A 106 9.10 -13.58 -2.99
N TYR A 107 8.30 -12.51 -3.05
CA TYR A 107 7.07 -12.50 -3.84
C TYR A 107 7.32 -12.67 -5.34
N GLY A 108 8.53 -12.38 -5.82
CA GLY A 108 8.96 -12.64 -7.19
C GLY A 108 8.96 -14.13 -7.55
N ASP A 109 9.13 -15.01 -6.56
CA ASP A 109 9.12 -16.46 -6.74
C ASP A 109 7.71 -17.08 -6.64
N ALA A 110 6.69 -16.29 -6.26
CA ALA A 110 5.33 -16.76 -6.04
C ALA A 110 4.67 -17.22 -7.34
N THR A 111 4.10 -18.42 -7.33
CA THR A 111 3.33 -19.02 -8.44
C THR A 111 1.86 -19.25 -8.11
N GLY A 112 1.45 -19.02 -6.86
CA GLY A 112 0.07 -19.13 -6.42
C GLY A 112 -0.10 -18.80 -4.96
N PHE A 113 -1.36 -18.53 -4.57
CA PHE A 113 -1.74 -18.23 -3.20
C PHE A 113 -2.89 -19.14 -2.79
N GLN A 114 -2.87 -19.62 -1.55
CA GLN A 114 -3.90 -20.44 -0.94
C GLN A 114 -4.05 -20.07 0.54
N VAL A 115 -5.15 -20.48 1.13
CA VAL A 115 -5.37 -20.31 2.58
C VAL A 115 -5.59 -21.67 3.20
N GLU A 116 -4.70 -22.10 4.06
CA GLU A 116 -4.73 -23.37 4.75
C GLU A 116 -4.78 -23.15 6.27
N ASN A 117 -5.75 -23.79 6.93
CA ASN A 117 -5.91 -23.67 8.40
C ASN A 117 -5.98 -22.22 8.90
N GLY A 118 -6.53 -21.31 8.10
CA GLY A 118 -6.62 -19.89 8.46
C GLY A 118 -5.32 -19.09 8.29
N GLN A 119 -4.33 -19.63 7.60
CA GLN A 119 -3.05 -18.99 7.30
C GLN A 119 -2.83 -18.90 5.80
N LEU A 120 -2.15 -17.83 5.37
CA LEU A 120 -1.72 -17.70 3.98
C LEU A 120 -0.57 -18.66 3.68
N THR A 121 -0.71 -19.42 2.61
CA THR A 121 0.35 -20.22 2.01
C THR A 121 0.64 -19.75 0.60
N VAL A 122 1.90 -19.67 0.24
CA VAL A 122 2.38 -19.18 -1.06
C VAL A 122 3.14 -20.30 -1.75
N SER A 123 2.67 -20.70 -2.92
CA SER A 123 3.35 -21.67 -3.77
C SER A 123 4.52 -21.01 -4.50
N THR A 124 5.66 -21.71 -4.54
CA THR A 124 6.85 -21.31 -5.28
C THR A 124 7.39 -22.47 -6.09
N SER A 125 8.38 -22.25 -6.94
CA SER A 125 9.06 -23.33 -7.66
C SER A 125 9.81 -24.32 -6.73
N SER A 126 10.14 -23.90 -5.51
CA SER A 126 10.87 -24.71 -4.52
C SER A 126 9.97 -25.35 -3.45
N GLY A 127 8.67 -25.08 -3.47
CA GLY A 127 7.70 -25.59 -2.50
C GLY A 127 6.74 -24.54 -2.01
N THR A 128 6.07 -24.82 -0.89
CA THR A 128 5.11 -23.89 -0.26
C THR A 128 5.76 -23.22 0.94
N VAL A 129 5.57 -21.91 1.04
CA VAL A 129 6.08 -21.07 2.14
C VAL A 129 4.93 -20.28 2.79
N MET A 130 5.21 -19.67 3.91
CA MET A 130 4.27 -18.83 4.66
C MET A 130 4.83 -17.41 4.80
N LEU A 131 4.04 -16.52 5.39
CA LEU A 131 4.55 -15.22 5.84
C LEU A 131 5.58 -15.44 6.97
N SER A 132 6.65 -14.64 6.97
CA SER A 132 7.60 -14.60 8.09
C SER A 132 6.93 -14.21 9.40
N GLU A 133 5.90 -13.35 9.31
CA GLU A 133 5.03 -12.97 10.43
C GLU A 133 3.57 -13.35 10.09
N PRO A 134 3.08 -14.51 10.55
CA PRO A 134 1.73 -15.00 10.23
C PRO A 134 0.59 -14.07 10.65
N THR A 135 0.80 -13.24 11.66
CA THR A 135 -0.20 -12.27 12.16
C THR A 135 -0.49 -11.14 11.18
N CYS A 136 0.37 -10.95 10.17
CA CYS A 136 0.12 -10.02 9.07
C CYS A 136 -0.99 -10.47 8.12
N PHE A 137 -1.41 -11.74 8.15
CA PHE A 137 -2.54 -12.19 7.34
C PHE A 137 -3.87 -11.77 7.98
N ALA A 138 -4.59 -10.86 7.31
CA ALA A 138 -5.86 -10.31 7.80
C ALA A 138 -7.09 -11.00 7.20
N GLY A 139 -6.98 -11.59 6.00
CA GLY A 139 -8.10 -12.26 5.37
C GLY A 139 -7.94 -12.48 3.86
N TYR A 140 -9.02 -12.94 3.22
CA TYR A 140 -9.03 -13.18 1.78
C TYR A 140 -10.45 -13.07 1.21
N THR A 141 -10.54 -12.94 -0.11
CA THR A 141 -11.77 -13.03 -0.89
C THR A 141 -11.68 -14.19 -1.88
N GLY A 142 -12.82 -14.74 -2.30
CA GLY A 142 -12.87 -15.95 -3.12
C GLY A 142 -12.85 -17.24 -2.31
N SER A 143 -12.31 -18.33 -2.87
CA SER A 143 -12.17 -19.61 -2.14
C SER A 143 -10.78 -19.72 -1.51
N ALA A 144 -10.65 -20.53 -0.47
CA ALA A 144 -9.38 -20.78 0.20
C ALA A 144 -8.31 -21.38 -0.74
N ASP A 145 -8.74 -22.28 -1.63
CA ASP A 145 -7.83 -22.93 -2.60
C ASP A 145 -7.48 -22.04 -3.80
N SER A 146 -8.30 -21.01 -4.06
CA SER A 146 -8.08 -20.07 -5.18
C SER A 146 -8.64 -18.69 -4.81
N PRO A 147 -7.95 -17.95 -3.95
CA PRO A 147 -8.38 -16.63 -3.55
C PRO A 147 -8.29 -15.65 -4.72
N SER A 148 -9.25 -14.72 -4.79
CA SER A 148 -9.25 -13.60 -5.73
C SER A 148 -8.64 -12.35 -5.14
N GLY A 149 -8.44 -12.32 -3.83
CA GLY A 149 -7.75 -11.25 -3.11
C GLY A 149 -7.20 -11.77 -1.78
N ILE A 150 -6.03 -11.29 -1.41
CA ILE A 150 -5.38 -11.54 -0.12
C ILE A 150 -5.24 -10.20 0.59
N LEU A 151 -5.74 -10.12 1.81
CA LEU A 151 -5.61 -8.95 2.67
C LEU A 151 -4.51 -9.18 3.70
N LEU A 152 -3.52 -8.30 3.68
CA LEU A 152 -2.40 -8.26 4.62
C LEU A 152 -2.50 -7.01 5.49
N ALA A 153 -1.97 -7.06 6.70
CA ALA A 153 -1.88 -5.92 7.60
C ALA A 153 -0.43 -5.53 7.86
N HIS A 154 -0.13 -4.25 7.78
CA HIS A 154 1.18 -3.68 8.08
C HIS A 154 1.02 -2.30 8.69
N ASN A 155 1.60 -2.06 9.88
CA ASN A 155 1.49 -0.78 10.60
C ASN A 155 0.05 -0.28 10.78
N GLU A 156 -0.88 -1.20 11.10
CA GLU A 156 -2.33 -0.94 11.28
C GLU A 156 -3.05 -0.48 10.00
N LEU A 157 -2.38 -0.52 8.85
CA LEU A 157 -2.96 -0.33 7.52
C LEU A 157 -2.99 -1.64 6.75
N HIS A 158 -3.76 -1.67 5.67
CA HIS A 158 -3.94 -2.89 4.90
C HIS A 158 -3.33 -2.79 3.50
N ILE A 159 -2.91 -3.96 3.02
CA ILE A 159 -2.42 -4.19 1.66
C ILE A 159 -3.28 -5.30 1.07
N GLU A 160 -3.91 -5.07 -0.07
CA GLU A 160 -4.67 -6.09 -0.80
C GLU A 160 -3.91 -6.53 -2.05
N ILE A 161 -3.54 -7.80 -2.12
CA ILE A 161 -3.04 -8.43 -3.36
C ILE A 161 -4.25 -8.90 -4.15
N GLN A 162 -4.51 -8.31 -5.30
CA GLN A 162 -5.63 -8.67 -6.18
C GLN A 162 -5.18 -9.70 -7.22
N ILE A 163 -5.92 -10.82 -7.31
CA ILE A 163 -5.57 -11.98 -8.13
C ILE A 163 -6.67 -12.19 -9.17
N ASP A 164 -6.30 -12.14 -10.44
CA ASP A 164 -7.16 -12.43 -11.58
C ASP A 164 -6.30 -12.79 -12.79
N ALA A 165 -6.11 -14.08 -13.03
CA ALA A 165 -5.34 -14.61 -14.16
C ALA A 165 -5.99 -14.37 -15.53
N SER A 166 -7.25 -13.89 -15.60
CA SER A 166 -7.91 -13.49 -16.83
C SER A 166 -7.65 -12.02 -17.22
N HIS A 167 -7.24 -11.20 -16.25
CA HIS A 167 -6.89 -9.80 -16.47
C HIS A 167 -5.59 -9.68 -17.27
N PRO A 168 -5.45 -8.72 -18.23
CA PRO A 168 -4.24 -8.57 -19.05
C PRO A 168 -2.93 -8.51 -18.27
N VAL A 169 -2.91 -7.85 -17.09
CA VAL A 169 -1.73 -7.80 -16.21
C VAL A 169 -1.54 -9.13 -15.49
N GLY A 170 -2.61 -9.71 -14.92
CA GLY A 170 -2.54 -10.99 -14.21
C GLY A 170 -2.12 -12.16 -15.09
N GLN A 171 -2.44 -12.13 -16.40
CA GLN A 171 -1.97 -13.15 -17.36
C GLN A 171 -0.46 -13.21 -17.50
N THR A 172 0.24 -12.12 -17.24
CA THR A 172 1.71 -12.05 -17.34
C THR A 172 2.40 -12.37 -16.01
N HIS A 173 1.64 -12.47 -14.91
CA HIS A 173 2.18 -12.76 -13.59
C HIS A 173 2.02 -14.25 -13.24
N PRO A 174 3.08 -14.95 -12.79
CA PRO A 174 3.01 -16.40 -12.50
C PRO A 174 1.92 -16.79 -11.51
N ALA A 175 1.67 -15.96 -10.50
CA ALA A 175 0.62 -16.16 -9.51
C ALA A 175 -0.72 -15.46 -9.86
N GLY A 176 -0.88 -14.91 -11.07
CA GLY A 176 -2.11 -14.23 -11.49
C GLY A 176 -2.35 -12.87 -10.85
N VAL A 177 -1.37 -12.26 -10.20
CA VAL A 177 -1.53 -10.95 -9.54
C VAL A 177 -1.75 -9.88 -10.59
N LYS A 178 -2.87 -9.15 -10.47
CA LYS A 178 -3.22 -8.05 -11.38
C LYS A 178 -2.92 -6.67 -10.81
N ASP A 179 -2.91 -6.54 -9.49
CA ASP A 179 -2.63 -5.29 -8.78
C ASP A 179 -2.27 -5.57 -7.30
N VAL A 180 -1.62 -4.59 -6.68
CA VAL A 180 -1.47 -4.46 -5.24
C VAL A 180 -2.11 -3.15 -4.85
N VAL A 181 -3.11 -3.19 -3.98
CA VAL A 181 -3.87 -2.01 -3.56
C VAL A 181 -3.55 -1.70 -2.10
N LEU A 182 -3.21 -0.45 -1.83
CA LEU A 182 -2.83 0.00 -0.50
C LEU A 182 -3.92 0.83 0.14
N GLU A 183 -4.12 0.62 1.42
CA GLU A 183 -4.82 1.56 2.28
C GLU A 183 -3.90 2.77 2.50
N SER A 184 -4.08 3.80 1.68
CA SER A 184 -3.14 4.91 1.54
C SER A 184 -3.48 6.13 2.39
N ALA A 185 -4.69 6.20 2.93
CA ALA A 185 -5.13 7.28 3.82
C ALA A 185 -6.21 6.78 4.78
N ILE A 186 -6.20 7.30 5.99
CA ILE A 186 -7.31 7.17 6.92
C ILE A 186 -8.26 8.32 6.69
N THR A 187 -9.53 8.00 6.49
CA THR A 187 -10.57 9.01 6.29
C THR A 187 -11.32 9.23 7.58
N THR A 188 -11.22 10.42 8.14
CA THR A 188 -12.08 10.88 9.23
C THR A 188 -13.26 11.65 8.64
N ILE A 189 -14.46 11.16 8.84
CA ILE A 189 -15.69 11.84 8.44
C ILE A 189 -16.18 12.62 9.65
N GLN A 190 -16.25 13.92 9.51
CA GLN A 190 -16.59 14.84 10.59
C GLN A 190 -17.69 15.80 10.14
N ASP A 191 -18.64 16.07 11.02
CA ASP A 191 -19.62 17.14 10.86
C ASP A 191 -18.90 18.48 11.10
N CYS A 192 -18.95 19.37 10.10
CA CYS A 192 -18.29 20.67 10.10
C CYS A 192 -19.31 21.81 10.13
#